data_bb676d5b09cb5b354025ea1962f2d653
#
_entry.id   bb676d5b09cb5b354025ea1962f2d653
#
_cell.length_a   1.000
_cell.length_b   1.000
_cell.length_c   1.000
_cell.angle_alpha   90.00
_cell.angle_beta   90.00
_cell.angle_gamma   90.00
#
_symmetry.space_group_name_H-M   'P 1'
#
loop_
_entity.id
_entity.type
_entity.pdbx_description
1 polymer ?
#
loop_
_entity_poly.entity_id
_entity_poly.type
_entity_poly.pdbx_seq_one_letter_code
_entity_poly.pdbx_strand_id
1 'polypeptide(L)'
;VPVTLLDARTQLRDLIDEASANFWTDSQLNTWINNGAQDIARKAKCLLEKQSIQVYSEVGTYAAPPNVVEFHRVEYLPAQSPNVYVLTFRNYSEMDSLWGINQQIQNYYPNYWTLWREPPNTQLILYPVPSTAGTLNVQYYRSATLAVNDTDTIDIPQGWDDVV
;
A
#
# COMPACT_ATOMS: atom_id res chain seq x y z
N VAL A 1 -4.87 24.40 -0.48
CA VAL A 1 -5.10 24.02 -1.89
C VAL A 1 -4.07 22.95 -2.22
N PRO A 2 -4.45 21.83 -2.86
CA PRO A 2 -3.45 20.83 -3.26
C PRO A 2 -2.45 21.45 -4.24
N VAL A 3 -1.16 21.17 -4.05
CA VAL A 3 -0.06 21.69 -4.88
C VAL A 3 0.03 20.84 -6.14
N THR A 4 0.04 21.49 -7.30
CA THR A 4 0.24 20.81 -8.59
C THR A 4 1.75 20.60 -8.87
N LEU A 5 2.06 19.71 -9.82
CA LEU A 5 3.43 19.50 -10.25
C LEU A 5 4.06 20.80 -10.79
N LEU A 6 3.28 21.63 -11.50
CA LEU A 6 3.72 22.94 -11.97
C LEU A 6 4.03 23.89 -10.81
N ASP A 7 3.15 23.94 -9.80
CA ASP A 7 3.35 24.81 -8.63
C ASP A 7 4.60 24.41 -7.85
N ALA A 8 4.76 23.10 -7.58
CA ALA A 8 5.94 22.56 -6.90
C ALA A 8 7.22 22.85 -7.68
N ARG A 9 7.21 22.67 -9.00
CA ARG A 9 8.36 22.99 -9.86
C ARG A 9 8.69 24.47 -9.85
N THR A 10 7.69 25.36 -9.86
CA THR A 10 7.88 26.79 -9.78
C THR A 10 8.52 27.20 -8.46
N GLN A 11 7.99 26.68 -7.33
CA GLN A 11 8.56 26.93 -6.01
C GLN A 11 10.01 26.40 -5.90
N LEU A 12 10.27 25.20 -6.44
CA LEU A 12 11.62 24.64 -6.44
C LEU A 12 12.59 25.50 -7.26
N ARG A 13 12.16 26.05 -8.40
CA ARG A 13 12.96 26.99 -9.22
C ARG A 13 13.26 28.27 -8.47
N ASP A 14 12.30 28.82 -7.75
CA ASP A 14 12.50 30.00 -6.92
C ASP A 14 13.51 29.73 -5.79
N LEU A 15 13.48 28.54 -5.19
CA LEU A 15 14.43 28.15 -4.13
C LEU A 15 15.87 27.98 -4.64
N ILE A 16 16.05 27.52 -5.87
CA ILE A 16 17.39 27.34 -6.48
C ILE A 16 17.86 28.56 -7.28
N ASP A 17 17.10 29.66 -7.23
CA ASP A 17 17.38 30.93 -7.97
C ASP A 17 17.52 30.73 -9.50
N GLU A 18 16.67 29.85 -10.06
CA GLU A 18 16.66 29.52 -11.49
C GLU A 18 15.25 29.63 -12.09
N ALA A 19 14.78 30.85 -12.34
CA ALA A 19 13.40 31.10 -12.81
C ALA A 19 13.11 30.51 -14.22
N SER A 20 14.12 30.14 -14.99
CA SER A 20 13.97 29.49 -16.30
C SER A 20 14.91 28.29 -16.43
N ALA A 21 14.54 27.32 -17.29
CA ALA A 21 15.28 26.07 -17.47
C ALA A 21 16.64 26.31 -18.20
N ASN A 22 17.61 26.86 -17.50
CA ASN A 22 18.95 27.07 -18.02
C ASN A 22 19.90 25.92 -17.68
N PHE A 23 19.97 25.53 -16.42
CA PHE A 23 20.84 24.46 -15.94
C PHE A 23 20.06 23.17 -15.63
N TRP A 24 18.92 23.30 -14.96
CA TRP A 24 18.08 22.17 -14.61
C TRP A 24 16.85 22.09 -15.53
N THR A 25 16.67 20.94 -16.19
CA THR A 25 15.48 20.71 -17.03
C THR A 25 14.24 20.44 -16.18
N ASP A 26 13.05 20.74 -16.72
CA ASP A 26 11.78 20.44 -16.05
C ASP A 26 11.65 18.94 -15.72
N SER A 27 12.12 18.06 -16.60
CA SER A 27 12.10 16.62 -16.39
C SER A 27 12.94 16.18 -15.17
N GLN A 28 14.10 16.82 -14.96
CA GLN A 28 14.94 16.55 -13.78
C GLN A 28 14.27 17.02 -12.50
N LEU A 29 13.70 18.22 -12.50
CA LEU A 29 12.98 18.76 -11.34
C LEU A 29 11.74 17.93 -11.03
N ASN A 30 10.96 17.53 -12.04
CA ASN A 30 9.80 16.64 -11.85
C ASN A 30 10.21 15.31 -11.23
N THR A 31 11.35 14.76 -11.64
CA THR A 31 11.88 13.52 -11.04
C THR A 31 12.21 13.71 -9.56
N TRP A 32 12.84 14.83 -9.19
CA TRP A 32 13.18 15.09 -7.79
C TRP A 32 11.96 15.33 -6.92
N ILE A 33 10.97 16.08 -7.41
CA ILE A 33 9.70 16.32 -6.73
C ILE A 33 8.99 14.98 -6.47
N ASN A 34 8.88 14.12 -7.49
CA ASN A 34 8.26 12.80 -7.34
C ASN A 34 9.02 11.89 -6.36
N ASN A 35 10.36 11.90 -6.42
CA ASN A 35 11.18 11.15 -5.47
C ASN A 35 11.01 11.66 -4.04
N GLY A 36 10.93 12.99 -3.85
CA GLY A 36 10.63 13.60 -2.56
C GLY A 36 9.28 13.17 -2.01
N ALA A 37 8.23 13.23 -2.83
CA ALA A 37 6.89 12.77 -2.44
C ALA A 37 6.86 11.28 -2.05
N GLN A 38 7.55 10.41 -2.80
CA GLN A 38 7.66 9.00 -2.46
C GLN A 38 8.44 8.76 -1.16
N ASP A 39 9.50 9.52 -0.92
CA ASP A 39 10.30 9.42 0.31
C ASP A 39 9.48 9.84 1.53
N ILE A 40 8.71 10.92 1.43
CA ILE A 40 7.79 11.36 2.48
C ILE A 40 6.76 10.27 2.76
N ALA A 41 6.08 9.76 1.71
CA ALA A 41 5.07 8.72 1.86
C ALA A 41 5.62 7.47 2.58
N ARG A 42 6.84 7.04 2.25
CA ARG A 42 7.49 5.89 2.87
C ARG A 42 7.91 6.14 4.31
N LYS A 43 8.58 7.27 4.58
CA LYS A 43 9.15 7.57 5.89
C LYS A 43 8.10 7.98 6.91
N ALA A 44 7.16 8.82 6.49
CA ALA A 44 6.10 9.34 7.36
C ALA A 44 4.86 8.43 7.43
N LYS A 45 4.72 7.44 6.51
CA LYS A 45 3.54 6.55 6.43
C LYS A 45 2.23 7.35 6.46
N CYS A 46 2.17 8.41 5.66
CA CYS A 46 1.08 9.38 5.70
C CYS A 46 -0.08 9.05 4.76
N LEU A 47 0.11 8.12 3.80
CA LEU A 47 -0.90 7.73 2.82
C LEU A 47 -1.52 6.39 3.19
N LEU A 48 -2.47 6.43 4.13
CA LEU A 48 -3.23 5.24 4.53
C LEU A 48 -4.35 4.98 3.52
N GLU A 49 -4.43 3.76 3.01
CA GLU A 49 -5.45 3.31 2.06
C GLU A 49 -6.10 2.01 2.53
N LYS A 50 -7.32 1.76 2.04
CA LYS A 50 -8.08 0.55 2.31
C LYS A 50 -8.51 -0.08 0.99
N GLN A 51 -8.21 -1.37 0.82
CA GLN A 51 -8.69 -2.17 -0.30
C GLN A 51 -9.48 -3.37 0.22
N SER A 52 -10.60 -3.67 -0.47
CA SER A 52 -11.39 -4.86 -0.22
C SER A 52 -11.11 -5.90 -1.30
N ILE A 53 -10.76 -7.12 -0.89
CA ILE A 53 -10.47 -8.25 -1.77
C ILE A 53 -11.54 -9.31 -1.53
N GLN A 54 -12.17 -9.80 -2.61
CA GLN A 54 -13.14 -10.89 -2.52
C GLN A 54 -12.45 -12.18 -2.13
N VAL A 55 -12.93 -12.83 -1.08
CA VAL A 55 -12.44 -14.13 -0.59
C VAL A 55 -13.39 -15.23 -1.04
N TYR A 56 -12.81 -16.29 -1.60
CA TYR A 56 -13.54 -17.49 -2.00
C TYR A 56 -13.28 -18.65 -1.03
N SER A 57 -14.28 -19.51 -0.86
CA SER A 57 -14.11 -20.73 -0.10
C SER A 57 -12.96 -21.58 -0.64
N GLU A 58 -12.17 -22.16 0.24
CA GLU A 58 -11.03 -23.03 -0.08
C GLU A 58 -9.88 -22.37 -0.85
N VAL A 59 -9.88 -21.04 -0.98
CA VAL A 59 -8.79 -20.25 -1.54
C VAL A 59 -8.08 -19.50 -0.44
N GLY A 60 -6.80 -19.77 -0.27
CA GLY A 60 -5.97 -19.14 0.80
C GLY A 60 -4.98 -18.09 0.29
N THR A 61 -4.87 -17.86 -1.04
CA THR A 61 -3.86 -16.97 -1.61
C THR A 61 -4.50 -15.92 -2.50
N TYR A 62 -4.15 -14.66 -2.25
CA TYR A 62 -4.69 -13.49 -2.94
C TYR A 62 -3.57 -12.55 -3.36
N ALA A 63 -3.77 -11.81 -4.45
CA ALA A 63 -2.83 -10.75 -4.82
C ALA A 63 -2.87 -9.64 -3.77
N ALA A 64 -1.71 -9.19 -3.32
CA ALA A 64 -1.62 -8.02 -2.46
C ALA A 64 -1.95 -6.73 -3.24
N PRO A 65 -2.43 -5.68 -2.57
CA PRO A 65 -2.58 -4.37 -3.19
C PRO A 65 -1.27 -3.90 -3.82
N PRO A 66 -1.32 -3.18 -4.95
CA PRO A 66 -0.13 -2.58 -5.53
C PRO A 66 0.40 -1.43 -4.66
N ASN A 67 1.66 -1.07 -4.84
CA ASN A 67 2.29 0.10 -4.20
C ASN A 67 2.28 0.11 -2.66
N VAL A 68 2.17 -1.06 -2.02
CA VAL A 68 2.23 -1.19 -0.57
C VAL A 68 3.62 -0.86 -0.07
N VAL A 69 3.69 0.04 0.90
CA VAL A 69 4.88 0.32 1.71
C VAL A 69 4.89 -0.55 2.95
N GLU A 70 3.75 -0.59 3.65
CA GLU A 70 3.58 -1.39 4.87
C GLU A 70 2.12 -1.70 5.10
N PHE A 71 1.84 -2.92 5.53
CA PHE A 71 0.50 -3.31 5.94
C PHE A 71 0.22 -2.81 7.37
N HIS A 72 -0.92 -2.15 7.54
CA HIS A 72 -1.37 -1.67 8.84
C HIS A 72 -2.29 -2.67 9.53
N ARG A 73 -3.29 -3.18 8.81
CA ARG A 73 -4.30 -4.08 9.35
C ARG A 73 -4.94 -4.92 8.26
N VAL A 74 -5.19 -6.19 8.56
CA VAL A 74 -5.90 -7.11 7.68
C VAL A 74 -7.07 -7.71 8.44
N GLU A 75 -8.27 -7.62 7.87
CA GLU A 75 -9.52 -8.08 8.47
C GLU A 75 -10.26 -9.00 7.51
N TYR A 76 -10.82 -10.06 8.05
CA TYR A 76 -11.70 -10.96 7.30
C TYR A 76 -13.16 -10.80 7.76
N LEU A 77 -14.05 -10.63 6.80
CA LEU A 77 -15.50 -10.53 6.99
C LEU A 77 -16.15 -11.69 6.25
N PRO A 78 -16.62 -12.74 6.97
CA PRO A 78 -17.37 -13.82 6.34
C PRO A 78 -18.69 -13.33 5.76
N ALA A 79 -19.09 -13.82 4.60
CA ALA A 79 -20.36 -13.42 3.96
C ALA A 79 -21.61 -13.77 4.80
N GLN A 80 -21.49 -14.77 5.67
CA GLN A 80 -22.61 -15.29 6.49
C GLN A 80 -22.57 -14.81 7.94
N SER A 81 -21.65 -13.93 8.32
CA SER A 81 -21.51 -13.45 9.69
C SER A 81 -21.29 -11.94 9.73
N PRO A 82 -21.93 -11.22 10.66
CA PRO A 82 -21.66 -9.79 10.86
C PRO A 82 -20.33 -9.53 11.57
N ASN A 83 -19.63 -10.57 12.02
CA ASN A 83 -18.41 -10.41 12.80
C ASN A 83 -17.21 -10.13 11.89
N VAL A 84 -16.36 -9.22 12.36
CA VAL A 84 -15.09 -8.89 11.74
C VAL A 84 -13.96 -9.61 12.49
N TYR A 85 -13.15 -10.36 11.78
CA TYR A 85 -11.99 -11.07 12.33
C TYR A 85 -10.71 -10.34 11.94
N VAL A 86 -10.02 -9.78 12.93
CA VAL A 86 -8.72 -9.16 12.73
C VAL A 86 -7.67 -10.26 12.65
N LEU A 87 -6.93 -10.29 11.54
CA LEU A 87 -5.92 -11.32 11.31
C LEU A 87 -4.57 -10.89 11.86
N THR A 88 -3.84 -11.83 12.46
CA THR A 88 -2.49 -11.59 12.98
C THR A 88 -1.44 -11.90 11.92
N PHE A 89 -0.50 -10.98 11.71
CA PHE A 89 0.64 -11.25 10.84
C PHE A 89 1.57 -12.29 11.46
N ARG A 90 2.01 -13.24 10.63
CA ARG A 90 3.07 -14.20 10.93
C ARG A 90 4.07 -14.23 9.79
N ASN A 91 5.34 -14.40 10.08
CA ASN A 91 6.31 -14.60 9.01
C ASN A 91 6.10 -15.96 8.32
N TYR A 92 6.61 -16.11 7.11
CA TYR A 92 6.34 -17.31 6.31
C TYR A 92 6.83 -18.61 6.97
N SER A 93 7.97 -18.59 7.65
CA SER A 93 8.52 -19.77 8.32
C SER A 93 7.67 -20.20 9.52
N GLU A 94 7.07 -19.26 10.25
CA GLU A 94 6.10 -19.57 11.31
C GLU A 94 4.82 -20.17 10.74
N MET A 95 4.35 -19.63 9.60
CA MET A 95 3.18 -20.18 8.91
C MET A 95 3.42 -21.59 8.40
N ASP A 96 4.60 -21.86 7.83
CA ASP A 96 4.96 -23.17 7.32
C ASP A 96 4.97 -24.22 8.45
N SER A 97 5.46 -23.86 9.62
CA SER A 97 5.42 -24.74 10.81
C SER A 97 3.99 -25.03 11.29
N LEU A 98 3.08 -24.06 11.18
CA LEU A 98 1.66 -24.25 11.49
C LEU A 98 0.95 -25.12 10.44
N TRP A 99 1.32 -24.96 9.16
CA TRP A 99 0.76 -25.75 8.06
C TRP A 99 1.08 -27.24 8.17
N GLY A 100 2.30 -27.58 8.57
CA GLY A 100 2.73 -28.97 8.76
C GLY A 100 1.94 -29.73 9.83
N ILE A 101 1.34 -29.02 10.78
CA ILE A 101 0.61 -29.62 11.90
C ILE A 101 -0.89 -29.75 11.63
N ASN A 102 -1.51 -28.95 10.77
CA ASN A 102 -2.95 -28.78 10.70
C ASN A 102 -3.55 -28.74 9.28
N GLN A 103 -3.07 -29.53 8.34
CA GLN A 103 -3.64 -29.60 6.97
C GLN A 103 -5.12 -30.06 6.90
N GLN A 104 -5.71 -30.48 8.00
CA GLN A 104 -7.07 -31.04 8.03
C GLN A 104 -8.10 -30.21 8.80
N ILE A 105 -7.82 -28.94 9.09
CA ILE A 105 -8.79 -28.13 9.83
C ILE A 105 -9.88 -27.65 8.85
N GLN A 106 -10.98 -28.39 8.82
CA GLN A 106 -12.20 -28.00 8.11
C GLN A 106 -13.03 -27.04 8.97
N ASN A 107 -13.67 -26.05 8.34
CA ASN A 107 -14.62 -25.09 8.93
C ASN A 107 -14.02 -23.97 9.78
N TYR A 108 -12.97 -23.29 9.33
CA TYR A 108 -12.41 -22.16 10.07
C TYR A 108 -12.39 -20.86 9.30
N TYR A 109 -12.52 -19.79 10.07
CA TYR A 109 -12.14 -18.47 9.61
C TYR A 109 -10.63 -18.31 9.75
N PRO A 110 -9.97 -17.58 8.82
CA PRO A 110 -8.54 -17.32 8.95
C PRO A 110 -8.24 -16.50 10.22
N ASN A 111 -7.17 -16.84 10.90
CA ASN A 111 -6.68 -16.12 12.08
C ASN A 111 -5.35 -15.42 11.80
N TYR A 112 -4.61 -15.93 10.83
CA TYR A 112 -3.28 -15.46 10.50
C TYR A 112 -3.19 -15.13 9.02
N TRP A 113 -2.24 -14.25 8.70
CA TRP A 113 -1.85 -13.95 7.34
C TRP A 113 -0.35 -13.77 7.23
N THR A 114 0.19 -14.00 6.04
CA THR A 114 1.60 -13.77 5.71
C THR A 114 1.74 -13.24 4.29
N LEU A 115 2.94 -12.82 3.93
CA LEU A 115 3.31 -12.40 2.60
C LEU A 115 4.21 -13.44 1.93
N TRP A 116 3.98 -13.65 0.66
CA TRP A 116 4.80 -14.49 -0.19
C TRP A 116 5.21 -13.74 -1.44
N ARG A 117 6.46 -13.87 -1.83
CA ARG A 117 7.13 -13.17 -2.94
C ARG A 117 7.35 -11.68 -2.69
N GLU A 118 8.23 -11.10 -3.52
CA GLU A 118 8.54 -9.68 -3.51
C GLU A 118 7.71 -8.91 -4.55
N PRO A 119 7.53 -7.58 -4.38
CA PRO A 119 6.88 -6.76 -5.38
C PRO A 119 7.49 -6.95 -6.79
N PRO A 120 6.68 -6.88 -7.87
CA PRO A 120 5.26 -6.51 -7.88
C PRO A 120 4.29 -7.68 -7.64
N ASN A 121 4.79 -8.92 -7.47
CA ASN A 121 3.98 -10.13 -7.39
C ASN A 121 3.74 -10.61 -5.96
N THR A 122 3.68 -9.68 -5.01
CA THR A 122 3.41 -9.99 -3.60
C THR A 122 2.03 -10.64 -3.44
N GLN A 123 1.98 -11.71 -2.68
CA GLN A 123 0.74 -12.43 -2.38
C GLN A 123 0.48 -12.41 -0.88
N LEU A 124 -0.80 -12.24 -0.53
CA LEU A 124 -1.33 -12.44 0.80
C LEU A 124 -1.76 -13.90 0.93
N ILE A 125 -1.25 -14.60 1.94
CA ILE A 125 -1.65 -15.96 2.25
C ILE A 125 -2.38 -15.96 3.58
N LEU A 126 -3.55 -16.60 3.61
CA LEU A 126 -4.42 -16.71 4.79
C LEU A 126 -4.27 -18.10 5.42
N TYR A 127 -4.28 -18.14 6.75
CA TYR A 127 -4.25 -19.40 7.49
C TYR A 127 -5.15 -19.35 8.74
N PRO A 128 -5.93 -20.43 8.99
CA PRO A 128 -6.24 -21.51 8.06
C PRO A 128 -6.93 -20.99 6.79
N VAL A 129 -6.95 -21.82 5.76
CA VAL A 129 -7.65 -21.48 4.50
C VAL A 129 -9.15 -21.28 4.80
N PRO A 130 -9.75 -20.16 4.36
CA PRO A 130 -11.15 -19.89 4.68
C PRO A 130 -12.09 -20.95 4.09
N SER A 131 -12.95 -21.51 4.92
CA SER A 131 -13.97 -22.46 4.47
C SER A 131 -15.22 -21.79 3.89
N THR A 132 -15.38 -20.49 4.13
CA THR A 132 -16.52 -19.70 3.64
C THR A 132 -16.04 -18.51 2.81
N ALA A 133 -16.84 -18.11 1.84
CA ALA A 133 -16.60 -16.89 1.11
C ALA A 133 -16.78 -15.65 2.00
N GLY A 134 -16.12 -14.55 1.63
CA GLY A 134 -16.20 -13.32 2.41
C GLY A 134 -15.45 -12.18 1.74
N THR A 135 -15.04 -11.22 2.53
CA THR A 135 -14.24 -10.07 2.09
C THR A 135 -13.03 -9.91 3.00
N LEU A 136 -11.88 -9.73 2.41
CA LEU A 136 -10.66 -9.32 3.11
C LEU A 136 -10.50 -7.80 2.98
N ASN A 137 -10.58 -7.09 4.08
CA ASN A 137 -10.28 -5.66 4.13
C ASN A 137 -8.81 -5.48 4.53
N VAL A 138 -8.04 -4.92 3.62
CA VAL A 138 -6.62 -4.66 3.80
C VAL A 138 -6.41 -3.18 3.96
N GLN A 139 -5.91 -2.75 5.11
CA GLN A 139 -5.49 -1.38 5.37
C GLN A 139 -3.97 -1.34 5.30
N TYR A 140 -3.43 -0.42 4.51
CA TYR A 140 -1.99 -0.34 4.26
C TYR A 140 -1.55 1.09 3.96
N TYR A 141 -0.29 1.36 4.22
CA TYR A 141 0.36 2.57 3.75
C TYR A 141 0.88 2.34 2.34
N ARG A 142 0.55 3.23 1.43
CA ARG A 142 0.99 3.15 0.03
C ARG A 142 2.09 4.17 -0.28
N SER A 143 2.84 3.92 -1.33
CA SER A 143 3.72 4.93 -1.91
C SER A 143 2.92 6.03 -2.61
N ALA A 144 3.50 7.22 -2.73
CA ALA A 144 2.90 8.30 -3.51
C ALA A 144 2.80 7.91 -5.00
N THR A 145 1.72 8.33 -5.62
CA THR A 145 1.52 8.23 -7.07
C THR A 145 2.39 9.27 -7.77
N LEU A 146 3.00 8.91 -8.90
CA LEU A 146 3.82 9.85 -9.67
C LEU A 146 2.93 10.88 -10.37
N ALA A 147 3.23 12.16 -10.18
CA ALA A 147 2.69 13.24 -10.99
C ALA A 147 3.45 13.32 -12.33
N VAL A 148 2.74 13.27 -13.44
CA VAL A 148 3.30 13.23 -14.80
C VAL A 148 3.02 14.53 -15.55
N ASN A 149 1.79 15.05 -15.44
CA ASN A 149 1.35 16.26 -16.09
C ASN A 149 1.45 17.45 -15.14
N ASP A 150 1.62 18.64 -15.67
CA ASP A 150 1.70 19.89 -14.90
C ASP A 150 0.49 20.14 -13.99
N THR A 151 -0.68 19.63 -14.38
CA THR A 151 -1.93 19.74 -13.63
C THR A 151 -2.15 18.63 -12.59
N ASP A 152 -1.30 17.60 -12.58
CA ASP A 152 -1.40 16.54 -11.60
C ASP A 152 -1.03 17.08 -10.22
N THR A 153 -1.79 16.70 -9.20
CA THR A 153 -1.49 17.08 -7.82
C THR A 153 -0.43 16.17 -7.23
N ILE A 154 0.46 16.74 -6.44
CA ILE A 154 1.44 15.95 -5.68
C ILE A 154 0.69 15.14 -4.61
N ASP A 155 0.93 13.84 -4.62
CA ASP A 155 0.20 12.87 -3.79
C ASP A 155 0.80 12.79 -2.37
N ILE A 156 0.64 13.87 -1.62
CA ILE A 156 0.97 13.99 -0.19
C ILE A 156 -0.18 14.66 0.54
N PRO A 157 -0.37 14.42 1.85
CA PRO A 157 -1.40 15.10 2.63
C PRO A 157 -1.15 16.61 2.65
N GLN A 158 -2.24 17.39 2.66
CA GLN A 158 -2.17 18.86 2.80
C GLN A 158 -1.43 19.24 4.10
N GLY A 159 -0.59 20.25 4.02
CA GLY A 159 0.27 20.69 5.12
C GLY A 159 1.64 20.01 5.17
N TRP A 160 1.95 19.15 4.20
CA TRP A 160 3.28 18.55 4.00
C TRP A 160 3.95 19.09 2.74
N ASP A 161 3.28 19.99 2.05
CA ASP A 161 3.68 20.59 0.77
C ASP A 161 4.97 21.41 0.89
N ASP A 162 5.27 21.95 2.09
CA ASP A 162 6.48 22.72 2.36
C ASP A 162 7.75 21.85 2.56
N VAL A 163 7.61 20.52 2.49
CA VAL A 163 8.67 19.55 2.80
C VAL A 163 9.23 18.86 1.55
N VAL A 164 8.66 19.14 0.37
CA VAL A 164 9.05 18.55 -0.93
C VAL A 164 10.18 19.30 -1.59
#